data_16228f7ab9299b11f7b8230c22fafd72
#
_entry.id   16228f7ab9299b11f7b8230c22fafd72
#
_cell.length_a   1.000
_cell.length_b   1.000
_cell.length_c   1.000
_cell.angle_alpha   90.00
_cell.angle_beta   90.00
_cell.angle_gamma   90.00
#
_symmetry.space_group_name_H-M   'P 1'
#
loop_
_entity.id
_entity.type
_entity.pdbx_description
1 polymer ?
#
loop_
_entity_poly.entity_id
_entity_poly.type
_entity_poly.pdbx_seq_one_letter_code
_entity_poly.pdbx_strand_id
1 'polypeptide(L)'
;MKKIVTLLITFVLIYSCNTYREKASNSKKNTVSEIDTTTVRKHLYTLASDEMEGRGTGTPGIEKAAQYIEGEFKRIGLKTYDNLKDYRQTFDFTDRRSKKEITAFNVIGVLEGKSKKHEYVVVSGHYDHLGIRVINGQKDSIYNGADDDASGTTAVLALAEYFKKKNNNERTIIFVAFTGEEMGLIGSTHFGKDVDASKFVAGINIEMIGKQSNFGPKTAWLTGFERSDFGKIIQKNLAGSGYRLYPDPFKKFNLFFRSDNASLARLGIPSHTFSTGPIDVDVHYHKASDEPQTLNVSNITETIRAIAIGTESIINGKDTPTRIQLTDAEMGGRKKKKK
;
A
#
# COMPACT_ATOMS: atom_id res chain seq x y z
N MET A 1 31.75 -54.14 -28.14
CA MET A 1 31.47 -53.71 -26.77
C MET A 1 31.75 -52.21 -26.47
N LYS A 2 32.51 -51.46 -27.27
CA LYS A 2 32.81 -50.03 -27.00
C LYS A 2 31.72 -49.01 -27.41
N LYS A 3 30.76 -49.40 -28.28
CA LYS A 3 29.71 -48.46 -28.79
C LYS A 3 28.45 -48.35 -27.88
N ILE A 4 28.21 -49.29 -26.98
CA ILE A 4 27.02 -49.30 -26.12
C ILE A 4 27.23 -48.44 -24.86
N VAL A 5 28.49 -48.31 -24.38
CA VAL A 5 28.81 -47.53 -23.18
C VAL A 5 28.68 -46.02 -23.41
N THR A 6 29.00 -45.54 -24.63
CA THR A 6 28.95 -44.12 -24.98
C THR A 6 27.48 -43.60 -25.07
N LEU A 7 26.54 -44.45 -25.46
CA LEU A 7 25.11 -44.07 -25.58
C LEU A 7 24.41 -43.94 -24.21
N LEU A 8 24.82 -44.73 -23.22
CA LEU A 8 24.25 -44.69 -21.88
C LEU A 8 24.68 -43.41 -21.08
N ILE A 9 25.93 -42.96 -21.31
CA ILE A 9 26.45 -41.77 -20.61
C ILE A 9 25.77 -40.49 -21.14
N THR A 10 25.46 -40.42 -22.44
CA THR A 10 24.76 -39.26 -23.04
C THR A 10 23.32 -39.18 -22.58
N PHE A 11 22.63 -40.31 -22.33
CA PHE A 11 21.26 -40.32 -21.86
C PHE A 11 21.13 -39.88 -20.40
N VAL A 12 22.09 -40.23 -19.53
CA VAL A 12 22.10 -39.82 -18.11
C VAL A 12 22.38 -38.34 -17.96
N LEU A 13 23.23 -37.73 -18.80
CA LEU A 13 23.50 -36.28 -18.76
C LEU A 13 22.31 -35.43 -19.22
N ILE A 14 21.53 -35.90 -20.21
CA ILE A 14 20.33 -35.20 -20.70
C ILE A 14 19.23 -35.28 -19.66
N TYR A 15 19.07 -36.39 -18.93
CA TYR A 15 18.06 -36.54 -17.87
C TYR A 15 18.40 -35.68 -16.65
N SER A 16 19.68 -35.56 -16.29
CA SER A 16 20.14 -34.72 -15.17
C SER A 16 19.94 -33.21 -15.45
N CYS A 17 20.17 -32.76 -16.70
CA CYS A 17 19.92 -31.35 -17.07
C CYS A 17 18.44 -30.98 -17.09
N ASN A 18 17.54 -31.88 -17.51
CA ASN A 18 16.10 -31.60 -17.50
C ASN A 18 15.52 -31.53 -16.09
N THR A 19 15.93 -32.43 -15.17
CA THR A 19 15.46 -32.38 -13.78
C THR A 19 15.99 -31.18 -13.00
N TYR A 20 17.19 -30.67 -13.35
CA TYR A 20 17.73 -29.44 -12.74
C TYR A 20 17.02 -28.18 -13.26
N ARG A 21 16.61 -28.18 -14.54
CA ARG A 21 15.86 -27.08 -15.14
C ARG A 21 14.41 -27.02 -14.64
N GLU A 22 13.74 -28.16 -14.41
CA GLU A 22 12.40 -28.20 -13.81
C GLU A 22 12.41 -27.80 -12.34
N LYS A 23 13.41 -28.21 -11.53
CA LYS A 23 13.53 -27.78 -10.13
C LYS A 23 13.83 -26.28 -9.99
N ALA A 24 14.65 -25.71 -10.88
CA ALA A 24 14.93 -24.28 -10.89
C ALA A 24 13.73 -23.43 -11.35
N SER A 25 12.90 -23.95 -12.27
CA SER A 25 11.66 -23.33 -12.75
C SER A 25 10.54 -23.38 -11.69
N ASN A 26 10.42 -24.48 -10.95
CA ASN A 26 9.39 -24.64 -9.93
C ASN A 26 9.68 -23.85 -8.63
N SER A 27 10.96 -23.62 -8.27
CA SER A 27 11.28 -22.85 -7.05
C SER A 27 10.97 -21.35 -7.17
N LYS A 28 10.94 -20.80 -8.39
CA LYS A 28 10.57 -19.38 -8.63
C LYS A 28 9.05 -19.15 -8.81
N LYS A 29 8.28 -20.21 -9.11
CA LYS A 29 6.83 -20.10 -9.32
C LYS A 29 5.99 -20.10 -8.04
N ASN A 30 6.50 -20.66 -6.95
CA ASN A 30 5.70 -20.88 -5.74
C ASN A 30 5.65 -19.70 -4.75
N THR A 31 6.48 -18.67 -4.89
CA THR A 31 6.52 -17.55 -3.92
C THR A 31 5.54 -16.42 -4.22
N VAL A 32 4.96 -16.37 -5.42
CA VAL A 32 3.98 -15.32 -5.80
C VAL A 32 2.53 -15.78 -5.63
N SER A 33 2.29 -17.08 -5.39
CA SER A 33 0.95 -17.68 -5.29
C SER A 33 0.25 -17.48 -3.94
N GLU A 34 0.89 -16.83 -2.96
CA GLU A 34 0.33 -16.66 -1.61
C GLU A 34 -0.64 -15.46 -1.48
N ILE A 35 -0.64 -14.53 -2.45
CA ILE A 35 -1.65 -13.46 -2.54
C ILE A 35 -2.67 -13.89 -3.59
N ASP A 36 -3.82 -14.39 -3.14
CA ASP A 36 -4.85 -14.90 -4.06
C ASP A 36 -5.95 -13.87 -4.32
N THR A 37 -6.54 -13.96 -5.52
CA THR A 37 -7.57 -13.03 -5.98
C THR A 37 -8.86 -13.14 -5.18
N THR A 38 -9.16 -14.29 -4.58
CA THR A 38 -10.38 -14.50 -3.79
C THR A 38 -10.31 -13.72 -2.49
N THR A 39 -9.15 -13.78 -1.80
CA THR A 39 -8.90 -12.99 -0.58
C THR A 39 -8.91 -11.49 -0.86
N VAL A 40 -8.24 -11.06 -1.94
CA VAL A 40 -8.24 -9.66 -2.38
C VAL A 40 -9.66 -9.18 -2.67
N ARG A 41 -10.46 -9.96 -3.43
CA ARG A 41 -11.87 -9.67 -3.70
C ARG A 41 -12.67 -9.55 -2.40
N LYS A 42 -12.52 -10.49 -1.46
CA LYS A 42 -13.22 -10.47 -0.18
C LYS A 42 -12.96 -9.15 0.56
N HIS A 43 -11.70 -8.74 0.73
CA HIS A 43 -11.38 -7.51 1.44
C HIS A 43 -11.96 -6.28 0.74
N LEU A 44 -11.79 -6.17 -0.59
CA LEU A 44 -12.30 -5.06 -1.37
C LEU A 44 -13.81 -4.92 -1.25
N TYR A 45 -14.55 -6.02 -1.50
CA TYR A 45 -16.01 -6.00 -1.48
C TYR A 45 -16.60 -5.83 -0.07
N THR A 46 -15.85 -6.19 0.97
CA THR A 46 -16.25 -5.90 2.35
C THR A 46 -16.06 -4.42 2.66
N LEU A 47 -14.86 -3.87 2.39
CA LEU A 47 -14.54 -2.48 2.72
C LEU A 47 -15.37 -1.48 1.89
N ALA A 48 -15.67 -1.80 0.62
CA ALA A 48 -16.46 -0.96 -0.25
C ALA A 48 -17.94 -1.38 -0.33
N SER A 49 -18.48 -2.04 0.70
CA SER A 49 -19.91 -2.35 0.76
C SER A 49 -20.71 -1.20 1.37
N ASP A 50 -22.01 -1.14 1.04
CA ASP A 50 -22.95 -0.18 1.64
C ASP A 50 -23.03 -0.29 3.16
N GLU A 51 -22.75 -1.49 3.72
CA GLU A 51 -22.70 -1.72 5.16
C GLU A 51 -21.64 -0.85 5.85
N MET A 52 -20.59 -0.47 5.13
CA MET A 52 -19.53 0.42 5.62
C MET A 52 -19.89 1.91 5.50
N GLU A 53 -21.08 2.24 4.98
CA GLU A 53 -21.62 3.61 4.94
C GLU A 53 -20.64 4.64 4.36
N GLY A 54 -19.83 4.20 3.37
CA GLY A 54 -18.80 5.05 2.74
C GLY A 54 -17.68 5.51 3.67
N ARG A 55 -17.51 4.88 4.83
CA ARG A 55 -16.35 5.02 5.74
C ARG A 55 -16.00 6.47 6.12
N GLY A 56 -16.99 7.36 6.23
CA GLY A 56 -16.74 8.76 6.58
C GLY A 56 -16.06 8.90 7.94
N THR A 57 -14.97 9.67 8.03
CA THR A 57 -14.27 9.92 9.31
C THR A 57 -15.21 10.50 10.37
N GLY A 58 -15.22 9.89 11.57
CA GLY A 58 -16.11 10.30 12.67
C GLY A 58 -17.55 9.83 12.53
N THR A 59 -17.86 8.89 11.64
CA THR A 59 -19.20 8.30 11.45
C THR A 59 -19.24 6.83 11.88
N PRO A 60 -20.43 6.22 12.03
CA PRO A 60 -20.53 4.79 12.31
C PRO A 60 -19.87 3.91 11.23
N GLY A 61 -19.84 4.35 9.98
CA GLY A 61 -19.23 3.58 8.88
C GLY A 61 -17.73 3.37 9.06
N ILE A 62 -16.98 4.39 9.49
CA ILE A 62 -15.54 4.26 9.76
C ILE A 62 -15.26 3.30 10.91
N GLU A 63 -16.15 3.25 11.92
CA GLU A 63 -16.05 2.33 13.06
C GLU A 63 -16.19 0.87 12.59
N LYS A 64 -17.13 0.57 11.71
CA LYS A 64 -17.33 -0.77 11.14
C LYS A 64 -16.10 -1.21 10.33
N ALA A 65 -15.57 -0.31 9.51
CA ALA A 65 -14.36 -0.57 8.73
C ALA A 65 -13.14 -0.83 9.62
N ALA A 66 -12.96 -0.05 10.69
CA ALA A 66 -11.90 -0.26 11.66
C ALA A 66 -12.02 -1.63 12.34
N GLN A 67 -13.20 -2.00 12.81
CA GLN A 67 -13.44 -3.32 13.43
C GLN A 67 -13.09 -4.45 12.48
N TYR A 68 -13.39 -4.31 11.20
CA TYR A 68 -13.01 -5.29 10.18
C TYR A 68 -11.48 -5.40 10.05
N ILE A 69 -10.78 -4.27 9.92
CA ILE A 69 -9.32 -4.23 9.79
C ILE A 69 -8.63 -4.79 11.03
N GLU A 70 -9.09 -4.41 12.23
CA GLU A 70 -8.62 -4.94 13.52
C GLU A 70 -8.79 -6.45 13.61
N GLY A 71 -9.97 -6.95 13.19
CA GLY A 71 -10.26 -8.38 13.14
C GLY A 71 -9.30 -9.12 12.24
N GLU A 72 -8.98 -8.58 11.06
CA GLU A 72 -8.02 -9.16 10.14
C GLU A 72 -6.57 -9.07 10.68
N PHE A 73 -6.14 -7.96 11.29
CA PHE A 73 -4.82 -7.87 11.93
C PHE A 73 -4.67 -8.88 13.06
N LYS A 74 -5.72 -9.07 13.88
CA LYS A 74 -5.76 -10.10 14.93
C LYS A 74 -5.70 -11.50 14.33
N ARG A 75 -6.48 -11.79 13.28
CA ARG A 75 -6.49 -13.09 12.59
C ARG A 75 -5.11 -13.42 12.00
N ILE A 76 -4.45 -12.44 11.41
CA ILE A 76 -3.08 -12.56 10.87
C ILE A 76 -2.06 -12.78 12.01
N GLY A 77 -2.36 -12.32 13.21
CA GLY A 77 -1.47 -12.41 14.38
C GLY A 77 -0.40 -11.33 14.36
N LEU A 78 -0.77 -10.10 13.96
CA LEU A 78 0.07 -8.93 14.15
C LEU A 78 0.07 -8.50 15.61
N LYS A 79 1.14 -7.82 16.04
CA LYS A 79 1.21 -7.16 17.35
C LYS A 79 0.59 -5.77 17.26
N THR A 80 0.22 -5.20 18.40
CA THR A 80 -0.14 -3.79 18.51
C THR A 80 1.12 -2.92 18.37
N TYR A 81 0.91 -1.65 17.99
CA TYR A 81 2.01 -0.71 17.81
C TYR A 81 2.39 -0.06 19.14
N ASP A 82 3.70 -0.03 19.44
CA ASP A 82 4.26 0.60 20.65
C ASP A 82 3.50 0.19 21.93
N ASN A 83 3.03 1.15 22.71
CA ASN A 83 2.30 0.93 23.96
C ASN A 83 0.77 0.97 23.80
N LEU A 84 0.26 0.86 22.57
CA LEU A 84 -1.18 0.82 22.33
C LEU A 84 -1.79 -0.45 22.93
N LYS A 85 -2.94 -0.29 23.61
CA LYS A 85 -3.66 -1.41 24.23
C LYS A 85 -4.34 -2.31 23.20
N ASP A 86 -4.68 -1.74 22.05
CA ASP A 86 -5.31 -2.39 20.90
C ASP A 86 -4.66 -1.88 19.61
N TYR A 87 -5.29 -2.09 18.47
CA TYR A 87 -4.76 -1.63 17.18
C TYR A 87 -5.04 -0.15 16.88
N ARG A 88 -5.71 0.59 17.78
CA ARG A 88 -6.14 1.98 17.54
C ARG A 88 -5.17 3.00 18.09
N GLN A 89 -4.67 3.86 17.24
CA GLN A 89 -4.04 5.11 17.62
C GLN A 89 -5.12 6.21 17.59
N THR A 90 -5.77 6.44 18.73
CA THR A 90 -6.88 7.39 18.87
C THR A 90 -6.37 8.81 19.12
N PHE A 91 -7.03 9.78 18.51
CA PHE A 91 -6.73 11.21 18.66
C PHE A 91 -7.93 12.08 18.34
N ASP A 92 -7.93 13.31 18.85
CA ASP A 92 -8.95 14.31 18.58
C ASP A 92 -8.40 15.37 17.62
N PHE A 93 -9.27 15.88 16.75
CA PHE A 93 -8.98 17.02 15.89
C PHE A 93 -10.23 17.84 15.61
N THR A 94 -10.02 19.12 15.29
CA THR A 94 -11.13 20.01 14.90
C THR A 94 -11.26 19.99 13.38
N ASP A 95 -12.42 19.58 12.87
CA ASP A 95 -12.72 19.68 11.45
C ASP A 95 -12.74 21.15 11.00
N ARG A 96 -11.96 21.46 9.99
CA ARG A 96 -11.81 22.85 9.50
C ARG A 96 -13.09 23.43 8.91
N ARG A 97 -13.96 22.57 8.35
CA ARG A 97 -15.21 22.99 7.68
C ARG A 97 -16.34 23.16 8.71
N SER A 98 -16.64 22.12 9.46
CA SER A 98 -17.77 22.12 10.42
C SER A 98 -17.43 22.79 11.74
N LYS A 99 -16.14 22.99 12.08
CA LYS A 99 -15.64 23.48 13.37
C LYS A 99 -15.96 22.55 14.55
N LYS A 100 -16.37 21.32 14.28
CA LYS A 100 -16.64 20.31 15.31
C LYS A 100 -15.37 19.58 15.68
N GLU A 101 -15.27 19.19 16.93
CA GLU A 101 -14.28 18.22 17.38
C GLU A 101 -14.73 16.82 16.96
N ILE A 102 -13.78 16.05 16.44
CA ILE A 102 -13.97 14.68 15.97
C ILE A 102 -12.89 13.82 16.62
N THR A 103 -13.32 12.75 17.29
CA THR A 103 -12.42 11.67 17.68
C THR A 103 -12.23 10.72 16.51
N ALA A 104 -10.98 10.49 16.14
CA ALA A 104 -10.59 9.61 15.04
C ALA A 104 -9.47 8.67 15.47
N PHE A 105 -9.17 7.66 14.67
CA PHE A 105 -8.12 6.70 14.99
C PHE A 105 -7.53 6.07 13.72
N ASN A 106 -6.23 5.93 13.70
CA ASN A 106 -5.54 5.06 12.76
C ASN A 106 -5.62 3.61 13.27
N VAL A 107 -5.66 2.64 12.36
CA VAL A 107 -5.58 1.22 12.74
C VAL A 107 -4.19 0.70 12.37
N ILE A 108 -3.42 0.25 13.37
CA ILE A 108 -1.99 -0.05 13.23
C ILE A 108 -1.68 -1.45 13.72
N GLY A 109 -1.12 -2.27 12.83
CA GLY A 109 -0.62 -3.61 13.15
C GLY A 109 0.88 -3.73 12.89
N VAL A 110 1.59 -4.50 13.70
CA VAL A 110 3.06 -4.64 13.62
C VAL A 110 3.48 -6.08 13.38
N LEU A 111 4.33 -6.28 12.38
CA LEU A 111 5.09 -7.49 12.19
C LEU A 111 6.56 -7.22 12.57
N GLU A 112 6.95 -7.68 13.76
CA GLU A 112 8.29 -7.45 14.29
C GLU A 112 9.37 -8.05 13.40
N GLY A 113 10.44 -7.30 13.18
CA GLY A 113 11.61 -7.73 12.42
C GLY A 113 12.46 -8.75 13.19
N LYS A 114 13.27 -9.53 12.48
CA LYS A 114 14.15 -10.53 13.08
C LYS A 114 15.44 -9.94 13.61
N SER A 115 16.27 -9.39 12.75
CA SER A 115 17.60 -8.85 13.12
C SER A 115 17.65 -7.33 13.19
N LYS A 116 16.79 -6.65 12.42
CA LYS A 116 16.73 -5.17 12.32
C LYS A 116 15.43 -4.63 12.92
N LYS A 117 15.13 -5.03 14.17
CA LYS A 117 13.87 -4.74 14.85
C LYS A 117 13.56 -3.25 15.02
N HIS A 118 14.58 -2.41 15.08
CA HIS A 118 14.47 -0.97 15.28
C HIS A 118 14.56 -0.16 13.97
N GLU A 119 14.60 -0.83 12.82
CA GLU A 119 14.45 -0.23 11.50
C GLU A 119 13.03 -0.51 11.02
N TYR A 120 12.26 0.54 10.70
CA TYR A 120 10.84 0.44 10.39
C TYR A 120 10.54 0.69 8.92
N VAL A 121 9.66 -0.14 8.36
CA VAL A 121 9.05 0.06 7.05
C VAL A 121 7.54 0.21 7.27
N VAL A 122 6.96 1.32 6.82
CA VAL A 122 5.51 1.53 6.87
C VAL A 122 4.89 1.02 5.58
N VAL A 123 3.79 0.27 5.69
CA VAL A 123 2.91 -0.11 4.59
C VAL A 123 1.54 0.48 4.89
N SER A 124 1.05 1.39 4.06
CA SER A 124 -0.16 2.15 4.35
C SER A 124 -1.10 2.32 3.17
N GLY A 125 -2.34 2.58 3.49
CA GLY A 125 -3.40 3.11 2.65
C GLY A 125 -4.40 3.78 3.57
N HIS A 126 -5.28 4.65 3.05
CA HIS A 126 -6.32 5.23 3.90
C HIS A 126 -7.60 4.41 3.84
N TYR A 127 -8.31 4.32 4.97
CA TYR A 127 -9.52 3.51 5.04
C TYR A 127 -10.79 4.35 5.17
N ASP A 128 -10.66 5.66 5.35
CA ASP A 128 -11.78 6.60 5.27
C ASP A 128 -12.12 6.91 3.82
N HIS A 129 -13.36 7.35 3.60
CA HIS A 129 -13.79 7.98 2.37
C HIS A 129 -14.90 9.01 2.69
N LEU A 130 -15.68 9.41 1.71
CA LEU A 130 -16.56 10.58 1.80
C LEU A 130 -17.85 10.34 2.61
N GLY A 131 -18.16 9.10 3.02
CA GLY A 131 -19.34 8.76 3.80
C GLY A 131 -20.65 8.85 3.02
N ILE A 132 -21.73 9.19 3.72
CA ILE A 132 -23.05 9.35 3.09
C ILE A 132 -23.26 10.83 2.78
N ARG A 133 -23.57 11.15 1.52
CA ARG A 133 -23.83 12.52 1.05
C ARG A 133 -25.13 12.57 0.26
N VAL A 134 -26.15 13.15 0.83
CA VAL A 134 -27.43 13.34 0.11
C VAL A 134 -27.32 14.56 -0.80
N ILE A 135 -27.36 14.31 -2.10
CA ILE A 135 -27.37 15.35 -3.14
C ILE A 135 -28.70 15.24 -3.89
N ASN A 136 -29.44 16.35 -4.03
CA ASN A 136 -30.73 16.36 -4.72
C ASN A 136 -30.59 15.82 -6.15
N GLY A 137 -31.48 14.85 -6.49
CA GLY A 137 -31.47 14.20 -7.80
C GLY A 137 -30.51 13.00 -7.94
N GLN A 138 -29.65 12.73 -6.96
CA GLN A 138 -28.80 11.56 -6.94
C GLN A 138 -29.56 10.39 -6.31
N LYS A 139 -29.55 9.20 -6.96
CA LYS A 139 -30.23 7.99 -6.44
C LYS A 139 -29.40 7.33 -5.35
N ASP A 140 -28.10 7.25 -5.53
CA ASP A 140 -27.15 6.70 -4.59
C ASP A 140 -26.49 7.81 -3.81
N SER A 141 -26.48 7.69 -2.49
CA SER A 141 -25.90 8.65 -1.54
C SER A 141 -24.70 8.11 -0.77
N ILE A 142 -24.37 6.84 -0.89
CA ILE A 142 -23.25 6.19 -0.21
C ILE A 142 -22.03 6.27 -1.14
N TYR A 143 -20.99 6.92 -0.67
CA TYR A 143 -19.73 7.02 -1.39
C TYR A 143 -18.83 5.88 -0.94
N ASN A 144 -18.96 4.72 -1.59
CA ASN A 144 -18.27 3.49 -1.19
C ASN A 144 -16.75 3.54 -1.36
N GLY A 145 -16.22 4.42 -2.24
CA GLY A 145 -14.77 4.63 -2.36
C GLY A 145 -14.03 3.33 -2.60
N ALA A 146 -14.43 2.58 -3.62
CA ALA A 146 -13.86 1.26 -3.87
C ALA A 146 -12.43 1.35 -4.36
N ASP A 147 -12.16 2.25 -5.32
CA ASP A 147 -10.80 2.55 -5.74
C ASP A 147 -10.11 3.46 -4.74
N ASP A 148 -10.82 4.46 -4.23
CA ASP A 148 -10.35 5.51 -3.31
C ASP A 148 -10.93 5.31 -1.88
N ASP A 149 -10.28 4.64 -0.91
CA ASP A 149 -9.08 3.82 -1.07
C ASP A 149 -9.30 2.44 -0.42
N ALA A 150 -10.48 1.84 -0.66
CA ALA A 150 -10.66 0.45 -0.25
C ALA A 150 -9.68 -0.48 -0.98
N SER A 151 -9.23 -0.10 -2.19
CA SER A 151 -8.26 -0.87 -2.96
C SER A 151 -6.88 -0.88 -2.30
N GLY A 152 -6.39 0.26 -1.81
CA GLY A 152 -5.12 0.37 -1.08
C GLY A 152 -5.19 -0.23 0.31
N THR A 153 -6.28 0.00 1.06
CA THR A 153 -6.51 -0.68 2.35
C THR A 153 -6.55 -2.20 2.19
N THR A 154 -7.16 -2.72 1.11
CA THR A 154 -7.10 -4.15 0.75
C THR A 154 -5.67 -4.62 0.54
N ALA A 155 -4.83 -3.81 -0.12
CA ALA A 155 -3.42 -4.13 -0.30
C ALA A 155 -2.66 -4.21 1.03
N VAL A 156 -2.92 -3.30 1.97
CA VAL A 156 -2.33 -3.33 3.31
C VAL A 156 -2.64 -4.66 4.00
N LEU A 157 -3.90 -5.12 3.98
CA LEU A 157 -4.31 -6.40 4.58
C LEU A 157 -3.65 -7.61 3.89
N ALA A 158 -3.66 -7.63 2.56
CA ALA A 158 -3.08 -8.72 1.78
C ALA A 158 -1.54 -8.82 1.96
N LEU A 159 -0.85 -7.68 2.01
CA LEU A 159 0.59 -7.62 2.27
C LEU A 159 0.93 -8.03 3.70
N ALA A 160 0.09 -7.67 4.67
CA ALA A 160 0.25 -8.09 6.06
C ALA A 160 0.21 -9.62 6.18
N GLU A 161 -0.79 -10.26 5.58
CA GLU A 161 -0.90 -11.71 5.56
C GLU A 161 0.27 -12.37 4.81
N TYR A 162 0.65 -11.83 3.65
CA TYR A 162 1.76 -12.32 2.85
C TYR A 162 3.09 -12.30 3.62
N PHE A 163 3.48 -11.15 4.19
CA PHE A 163 4.75 -11.04 4.90
C PHE A 163 4.74 -11.84 6.21
N LYS A 164 3.60 -11.95 6.89
CA LYS A 164 3.45 -12.83 8.05
C LYS A 164 3.70 -14.29 7.70
N LYS A 165 3.12 -14.80 6.62
CA LYS A 165 3.32 -16.17 6.13
C LYS A 165 4.75 -16.38 5.63
N LYS A 166 5.28 -15.44 4.86
CA LYS A 166 6.64 -15.51 4.31
C LYS A 166 7.71 -15.49 5.40
N ASN A 167 7.46 -14.76 6.47
CA ASN A 167 8.30 -14.72 7.66
C ASN A 167 9.79 -14.51 7.34
N ASN A 168 10.13 -13.57 6.45
CA ASN A 168 11.51 -13.27 6.03
C ASN A 168 11.88 -11.78 6.19
N ASN A 169 11.06 -11.03 6.94
CA ASN A 169 11.32 -9.62 7.23
C ASN A 169 12.42 -9.50 8.31
N GLU A 170 13.53 -8.89 7.96
CA GLU A 170 14.57 -8.51 8.92
C GLU A 170 14.21 -7.22 9.65
N ARG A 171 13.56 -6.28 8.94
CA ARG A 171 13.02 -5.04 9.46
C ARG A 171 11.60 -5.23 9.99
N THR A 172 11.24 -4.43 10.98
CA THR A 172 9.87 -4.36 11.48
C THR A 172 8.98 -3.68 10.44
N ILE A 173 7.85 -4.31 10.11
CA ILE A 173 6.85 -3.73 9.22
C ILE A 173 5.69 -3.21 10.06
N ILE A 174 5.33 -1.94 9.85
CA ILE A 174 4.19 -1.29 10.47
C ILE A 174 3.12 -1.14 9.39
N PHE A 175 2.02 -1.88 9.51
CA PHE A 175 0.87 -1.80 8.64
C PHE A 175 -0.11 -0.79 9.21
N VAL A 176 -0.46 0.23 8.43
CA VAL A 176 -1.31 1.33 8.88
C VAL A 176 -2.46 1.55 7.91
N ALA A 177 -3.68 1.48 8.41
CA ALA A 177 -4.84 2.07 7.77
C ALA A 177 -5.03 3.47 8.36
N PHE A 178 -4.73 4.52 7.58
CA PHE A 178 -4.87 5.91 8.01
C PHE A 178 -6.31 6.38 7.92
N THR A 179 -6.74 7.23 8.84
CA THR A 179 -8.03 7.91 8.82
C THR A 179 -7.88 9.38 8.47
N GLY A 180 -8.95 10.00 7.97
CA GLY A 180 -9.00 11.44 7.72
C GLY A 180 -8.04 11.92 6.63
N GLU A 181 -7.70 11.06 5.68
CA GLU A 181 -6.97 11.43 4.47
C GLU A 181 -7.77 12.48 3.71
N GLU A 182 -9.05 12.21 3.47
CA GLU A 182 -10.04 13.04 2.77
C GLU A 182 -10.33 14.40 3.47
N MET A 183 -9.93 14.51 4.72
CA MET A 183 -10.02 15.75 5.50
C MET A 183 -8.69 16.51 5.55
N GLY A 184 -7.67 16.05 4.81
CA GLY A 184 -6.35 16.68 4.66
C GLY A 184 -5.24 16.00 5.43
N LEU A 185 -5.08 14.71 5.25
CA LEU A 185 -3.99 13.87 5.79
C LEU A 185 -3.92 13.89 7.33
N ILE A 186 -5.08 13.88 7.99
CA ILE A 186 -5.16 14.08 9.44
C ILE A 186 -4.48 12.93 10.19
N GLY A 187 -4.81 11.68 9.84
CA GLY A 187 -4.29 10.49 10.52
C GLY A 187 -2.79 10.29 10.32
N SER A 188 -2.30 10.43 9.09
CA SER A 188 -0.88 10.28 8.80
C SER A 188 -0.05 11.43 9.39
N THR A 189 -0.61 12.64 9.43
CA THR A 189 0.02 13.78 10.12
C THR A 189 0.11 13.52 11.63
N HIS A 190 -0.96 12.94 12.24
CA HIS A 190 -0.94 12.58 13.64
C HIS A 190 0.10 11.49 13.92
N PHE A 191 0.13 10.42 13.13
CA PHE A 191 1.12 9.34 13.24
C PHE A 191 2.55 9.89 13.18
N GLY A 192 2.80 10.86 12.28
CA GLY A 192 4.13 11.46 12.10
C GLY A 192 4.63 12.34 13.25
N LYS A 193 3.76 12.76 14.21
CA LYS A 193 4.16 13.69 15.29
C LYS A 193 5.16 13.08 16.27
N ASP A 194 4.96 11.81 16.60
CA ASP A 194 5.68 11.14 17.70
C ASP A 194 6.69 10.11 17.21
N VAL A 195 6.90 9.99 15.88
CA VAL A 195 7.84 9.03 15.34
C VAL A 195 9.29 9.56 15.34
N ASP A 196 10.22 8.72 15.75
CA ASP A 196 11.64 8.95 15.52
C ASP A 196 11.96 8.63 14.04
N ALA A 197 11.92 9.66 13.21
CA ALA A 197 12.08 9.52 11.76
C ALA A 197 13.42 8.84 11.36
N SER A 198 14.45 8.85 12.23
CA SER A 198 15.73 8.20 11.93
C SER A 198 15.62 6.67 11.84
N LYS A 199 14.64 6.08 12.52
CA LYS A 199 14.37 4.63 12.53
C LYS A 199 13.50 4.18 11.35
N PHE A 200 12.81 5.11 10.67
CA PHE A 200 11.92 4.79 9.54
C PHE A 200 12.72 4.84 8.24
N VAL A 201 12.87 3.70 7.61
CA VAL A 201 13.72 3.53 6.41
C VAL A 201 12.94 3.64 5.12
N ALA A 202 11.62 3.38 5.13
CA ALA A 202 10.76 3.53 3.97
C ALA A 202 9.29 3.67 4.35
N GLY A 203 8.50 4.35 3.51
CA GLY A 203 7.05 4.35 3.50
C GLY A 203 6.52 3.86 2.14
N ILE A 204 5.69 2.84 2.18
CA ILE A 204 5.02 2.21 1.04
C ILE A 204 3.55 2.54 1.16
N ASN A 205 3.14 3.68 0.60
CA ASN A 205 1.74 4.06 0.56
C ASN A 205 1.09 3.49 -0.71
N ILE A 206 -0.14 3.04 -0.62
CA ILE A 206 -0.85 2.39 -1.71
C ILE A 206 -2.20 3.05 -1.84
N GLU A 207 -2.53 3.55 -3.02
CA GLU A 207 -3.75 4.30 -3.26
C GLU A 207 -4.22 4.13 -4.70
N MET A 208 -5.52 3.87 -4.88
CA MET A 208 -6.18 3.77 -6.19
C MET A 208 -5.48 2.81 -7.13
N ILE A 209 -5.54 1.51 -6.82
CA ILE A 209 -4.91 0.44 -7.62
C ILE A 209 -5.93 -0.47 -8.31
N GLY A 210 -7.20 -0.07 -8.35
CA GLY A 210 -8.31 -0.86 -8.91
C GLY A 210 -8.45 -0.78 -10.42
N LYS A 211 -7.90 0.24 -11.06
CA LYS A 211 -7.99 0.47 -12.51
C LYS A 211 -6.66 0.22 -13.20
N GLN A 212 -6.72 -0.05 -14.50
CA GLN A 212 -5.50 -0.24 -15.27
C GLN A 212 -4.76 1.09 -15.45
N SER A 213 -3.46 1.06 -15.24
CA SER A 213 -2.59 2.21 -15.45
C SER A 213 -2.56 2.68 -16.92
N ASN A 214 -2.31 3.99 -17.13
CA ASN A 214 -2.11 4.58 -18.47
C ASN A 214 -0.94 3.95 -19.24
N PHE A 215 -0.04 3.24 -18.55
CA PHE A 215 1.07 2.51 -19.16
C PHE A 215 0.69 1.10 -19.63
N GLY A 216 -0.58 0.69 -19.47
CA GLY A 216 -1.09 -0.62 -19.86
C GLY A 216 -1.11 -1.65 -18.73
N PRO A 217 -1.40 -2.92 -19.04
CA PRO A 217 -1.52 -3.99 -18.05
C PRO A 217 -0.18 -4.30 -17.38
N LYS A 218 -0.24 -4.78 -16.13
CA LYS A 218 0.94 -5.13 -15.31
C LYS A 218 1.91 -3.96 -15.14
N THR A 219 1.34 -2.77 -14.95
CA THR A 219 2.12 -1.57 -14.66
C THR A 219 1.50 -0.77 -13.52
N ALA A 220 2.34 -0.08 -12.77
CA ALA A 220 1.96 0.94 -11.81
C ALA A 220 2.85 2.17 -11.97
N TRP A 221 2.49 3.25 -11.33
CA TRP A 221 3.32 4.44 -11.22
C TRP A 221 3.55 4.81 -9.76
N LEU A 222 4.61 5.58 -9.52
CA LEU A 222 5.08 5.96 -8.19
C LEU A 222 5.21 7.48 -8.11
N THR A 223 4.57 8.07 -7.10
CA THR A 223 4.71 9.51 -6.83
C THR A 223 6.12 9.84 -6.37
N GLY A 224 6.64 11.00 -6.80
CA GLY A 224 7.96 11.49 -6.38
C GLY A 224 9.11 10.53 -6.70
N PHE A 225 9.04 9.78 -7.79
CA PHE A 225 10.01 8.78 -8.21
C PHE A 225 11.46 9.29 -8.19
N GLU A 226 11.67 10.55 -8.52
CA GLU A 226 12.98 11.22 -8.59
C GLU A 226 13.51 11.72 -7.22
N ARG A 227 12.71 11.65 -6.14
CA ARG A 227 13.05 12.22 -4.83
C ARG A 227 13.93 11.34 -3.97
N SER A 228 14.05 10.07 -4.33
CA SER A 228 14.94 9.10 -3.70
C SER A 228 15.26 7.97 -4.70
N ASP A 229 16.13 7.06 -4.32
CA ASP A 229 16.39 5.87 -5.13
C ASP A 229 15.38 4.73 -4.90
N PHE A 230 14.36 4.95 -4.07
CA PHE A 230 13.30 3.98 -3.78
C PHE A 230 12.70 3.37 -5.06
N GLY A 231 12.26 4.21 -6.00
CA GLY A 231 11.67 3.73 -7.27
C GLY A 231 12.62 2.88 -8.10
N LYS A 232 13.91 3.20 -8.12
CA LYS A 232 14.95 2.43 -8.82
C LYS A 232 15.20 1.08 -8.17
N ILE A 233 15.17 1.01 -6.83
CA ILE A 233 15.26 -0.26 -6.07
C ILE A 233 14.09 -1.16 -6.45
N ILE A 234 12.87 -0.62 -6.45
CA ILE A 234 11.67 -1.38 -6.82
C ILE A 234 11.76 -1.88 -8.27
N GLN A 235 12.15 -1.03 -9.24
CA GLN A 235 12.30 -1.44 -10.64
C GLN A 235 13.33 -2.58 -10.79
N LYS A 236 14.45 -2.51 -10.08
CA LYS A 236 15.48 -3.56 -10.05
C LYS A 236 14.89 -4.88 -9.53
N ASN A 237 14.13 -4.84 -8.44
CA ASN A 237 13.53 -6.03 -7.85
C ASN A 237 12.42 -6.65 -8.72
N LEU A 238 11.72 -5.82 -9.49
CA LEU A 238 10.70 -6.26 -10.44
C LEU A 238 11.27 -6.83 -11.74
N ALA A 239 12.59 -6.74 -11.98
CA ALA A 239 13.19 -7.26 -13.19
C ALA A 239 12.90 -8.77 -13.35
N GLY A 240 12.33 -9.16 -14.49
CA GLY A 240 11.95 -10.54 -14.80
C GLY A 240 10.58 -10.98 -14.21
N SER A 241 9.89 -10.16 -13.44
CA SER A 241 8.54 -10.47 -12.91
C SER A 241 7.42 -10.32 -13.96
N GLY A 242 7.67 -9.58 -15.02
CA GLY A 242 6.67 -9.20 -16.03
C GLY A 242 5.85 -7.98 -15.61
N TYR A 243 6.06 -7.41 -14.42
CA TYR A 243 5.44 -6.17 -13.95
C TYR A 243 6.43 -4.99 -14.04
N ARG A 244 5.94 -3.78 -14.34
CA ARG A 244 6.79 -2.58 -14.50
C ARG A 244 6.28 -1.43 -13.64
N LEU A 245 7.20 -0.69 -13.02
CA LEU A 245 6.94 0.53 -12.29
C LEU A 245 7.43 1.74 -13.10
N TYR A 246 6.63 2.77 -13.18
CA TYR A 246 6.95 4.03 -13.87
C TYR A 246 6.91 5.21 -12.91
N PRO A 247 7.57 6.33 -13.23
CA PRO A 247 7.33 7.60 -12.55
C PRO A 247 5.88 8.06 -12.75
N ASP A 248 5.33 8.81 -11.79
CA ASP A 248 4.02 9.47 -11.88
C ASP A 248 3.91 10.29 -13.19
N PRO A 249 2.92 9.96 -14.07
CA PRO A 249 2.73 10.69 -15.32
C PRO A 249 1.95 12.01 -15.14
N PHE A 250 1.37 12.25 -13.97
CA PHE A 250 0.42 13.32 -13.70
C PHE A 250 1.05 14.51 -12.97
N LYS A 251 2.21 14.96 -13.40
CA LYS A 251 3.02 16.00 -12.73
C LYS A 251 2.25 17.28 -12.38
N LYS A 252 1.28 17.68 -13.23
CA LYS A 252 0.44 18.86 -12.99
C LYS A 252 -0.47 18.78 -11.77
N PHE A 253 -0.79 17.56 -11.32
CA PHE A 253 -1.67 17.34 -10.16
C PHE A 253 -0.92 17.32 -8.83
N ASN A 254 0.42 17.30 -8.85
CA ASN A 254 1.27 17.28 -7.65
C ASN A 254 0.89 16.17 -6.66
N LEU A 255 0.63 14.97 -7.18
CA LEU A 255 0.08 13.84 -6.41
C LEU A 255 0.97 13.41 -5.24
N PHE A 256 2.27 13.65 -5.32
CA PHE A 256 3.20 13.33 -4.22
C PHE A 256 2.81 13.96 -2.87
N PHE A 257 2.14 15.11 -2.89
CA PHE A 257 1.70 15.82 -1.67
C PHE A 257 0.20 15.67 -1.37
N ARG A 258 -0.49 14.78 -2.06
CA ARG A 258 -1.94 14.63 -1.94
C ARG A 258 -2.39 13.31 -1.31
N SER A 259 -1.45 12.51 -0.82
CA SER A 259 -1.73 11.27 -0.10
C SER A 259 -0.84 11.14 1.14
N ASP A 260 -1.10 10.17 1.99
CA ASP A 260 -0.50 9.97 3.31
C ASP A 260 1.04 9.83 3.30
N ASN A 261 1.62 9.39 2.18
CA ASN A 261 3.07 9.39 2.00
C ASN A 261 3.70 10.75 2.29
N ALA A 262 2.97 11.85 2.02
CA ALA A 262 3.48 13.20 2.17
C ALA A 262 3.80 13.53 3.64
N SER A 263 3.02 13.03 4.58
CA SER A 263 3.24 13.25 6.01
C SER A 263 4.59 12.68 6.46
N LEU A 264 4.92 11.46 6.02
CA LEU A 264 6.21 10.83 6.31
C LEU A 264 7.36 11.46 5.49
N ALA A 265 7.11 11.82 4.23
CA ALA A 265 8.11 12.47 3.39
C ALA A 265 8.56 13.83 3.96
N ARG A 266 7.67 14.58 4.61
CA ARG A 266 8.00 15.83 5.33
C ARG A 266 8.97 15.62 6.50
N LEU A 267 9.06 14.40 7.01
CA LEU A 267 10.05 13.99 8.02
C LEU A 267 11.37 13.48 7.38
N GLY A 268 11.47 13.58 6.04
CA GLY A 268 12.62 13.08 5.28
C GLY A 268 12.62 11.57 5.09
N ILE A 269 11.55 10.86 5.44
CA ILE A 269 11.42 9.43 5.20
C ILE A 269 11.16 9.20 3.71
N PRO A 270 11.85 8.25 3.02
CA PRO A 270 11.56 7.91 1.64
C PRO A 270 10.20 7.20 1.54
N SER A 271 9.14 8.02 1.53
CA SER A 271 7.75 7.57 1.48
C SER A 271 7.11 8.00 0.17
N HIS A 272 6.53 7.03 -0.53
CA HIS A 272 6.00 7.19 -1.88
C HIS A 272 4.67 6.45 -2.01
N THR A 273 3.79 6.92 -2.90
CA THR A 273 2.53 6.25 -3.22
C THR A 273 2.65 5.45 -4.50
N PHE A 274 2.30 4.16 -4.42
CA PHE A 274 2.00 3.31 -5.57
C PHE A 274 0.57 3.52 -5.99
N SER A 275 0.32 3.73 -7.27
CA SER A 275 -1.02 3.79 -7.83
C SER A 275 -1.06 3.25 -9.26
N THR A 276 -2.26 2.90 -9.70
CA THR A 276 -2.57 2.59 -11.10
C THR A 276 -3.67 3.51 -11.65
N GLY A 277 -4.22 4.39 -10.81
CA GLY A 277 -5.36 5.24 -11.13
C GLY A 277 -5.09 6.18 -12.33
N PRO A 278 -5.93 6.17 -13.36
CA PRO A 278 -5.87 7.14 -14.45
C PRO A 278 -6.58 8.44 -14.05
N ILE A 279 -6.01 9.17 -13.09
CA ILE A 279 -6.66 10.27 -12.35
C ILE A 279 -7.18 11.42 -13.24
N ASP A 280 -6.65 11.57 -14.44
CA ASP A 280 -7.05 12.60 -15.38
C ASP A 280 -8.33 12.28 -16.16
N VAL A 281 -8.74 11.01 -16.21
CA VAL A 281 -9.92 10.52 -16.96
C VAL A 281 -10.87 9.69 -16.11
N ASP A 282 -10.58 9.51 -14.84
CA ASP A 282 -11.42 8.71 -13.96
C ASP A 282 -12.76 9.41 -13.68
N VAL A 283 -13.83 8.83 -14.23
CA VAL A 283 -15.19 9.36 -14.09
C VAL A 283 -15.84 9.01 -12.76
N HIS A 284 -15.24 8.11 -11.96
CA HIS A 284 -15.79 7.63 -10.70
C HIS A 284 -15.15 8.30 -9.47
N TYR A 285 -13.99 8.91 -9.63
CA TYR A 285 -13.26 9.54 -8.53
C TYR A 285 -14.14 10.53 -7.75
N HIS A 286 -14.22 10.35 -6.42
CA HIS A 286 -15.04 11.14 -5.49
C HIS A 286 -16.55 11.17 -5.85
N LYS A 287 -17.08 10.06 -6.37
CA LYS A 287 -18.51 9.88 -6.68
C LYS A 287 -19.06 8.61 -6.03
N ALA A 288 -20.38 8.58 -5.81
CA ALA A 288 -21.07 7.37 -5.36
C ALA A 288 -20.90 6.19 -6.33
N SER A 289 -20.55 6.44 -7.58
CA SER A 289 -20.28 5.39 -8.58
C SER A 289 -18.87 4.77 -8.48
N ASP A 290 -18.05 5.13 -7.49
CA ASP A 290 -16.80 4.42 -7.19
C ASP A 290 -17.08 3.14 -6.41
N GLU A 291 -17.49 2.13 -7.17
CA GLU A 291 -18.02 0.85 -6.70
C GLU A 291 -17.06 -0.30 -7.02
N PRO A 292 -17.02 -1.39 -6.20
CA PRO A 292 -16.12 -2.51 -6.44
C PRO A 292 -16.35 -3.22 -7.78
N GLN A 293 -17.56 -3.14 -8.34
CA GLN A 293 -17.90 -3.70 -9.65
C GLN A 293 -17.25 -2.94 -10.81
N THR A 294 -16.85 -1.70 -10.61
CA THR A 294 -16.13 -0.87 -11.61
C THR A 294 -14.64 -1.18 -11.69
N LEU A 295 -14.13 -2.00 -10.77
CA LEU A 295 -12.70 -2.27 -10.60
C LEU A 295 -12.29 -3.63 -11.17
N ASN A 296 -11.02 -3.72 -11.53
CA ASN A 296 -10.39 -4.94 -11.98
C ASN A 296 -9.63 -5.62 -10.82
N VAL A 297 -10.27 -6.58 -10.16
CA VAL A 297 -9.67 -7.31 -9.02
C VAL A 297 -8.38 -8.05 -9.39
N SER A 298 -8.24 -8.50 -10.64
CA SER A 298 -6.98 -9.09 -11.11
C SER A 298 -5.86 -8.05 -11.16
N ASN A 299 -6.15 -6.82 -11.61
CA ASN A 299 -5.18 -5.73 -11.60
C ASN A 299 -4.72 -5.40 -10.17
N ILE A 300 -5.67 -5.31 -9.23
CA ILE A 300 -5.35 -5.12 -7.80
C ILE A 300 -4.42 -6.22 -7.31
N THR A 301 -4.79 -7.49 -7.55
CA THR A 301 -4.01 -8.65 -7.10
C THR A 301 -2.59 -8.66 -7.68
N GLU A 302 -2.45 -8.39 -8.99
CA GLU A 302 -1.15 -8.34 -9.65
C GLU A 302 -0.30 -7.16 -9.16
N THR A 303 -0.93 -6.01 -8.88
CA THR A 303 -0.26 -4.84 -8.31
C THR A 303 0.24 -5.13 -6.89
N ILE A 304 -0.57 -5.75 -6.04
CA ILE A 304 -0.16 -6.14 -4.67
C ILE A 304 1.02 -7.12 -4.72
N ARG A 305 0.98 -8.11 -5.63
CA ARG A 305 2.10 -9.05 -5.85
C ARG A 305 3.37 -8.32 -6.29
N ALA A 306 3.24 -7.35 -7.17
CA ALA A 306 4.36 -6.54 -7.63
C ALA A 306 4.95 -5.68 -6.49
N ILE A 307 4.11 -5.08 -5.64
CA ILE A 307 4.57 -4.36 -4.45
C ILE A 307 5.32 -5.30 -3.50
N ALA A 308 4.80 -6.51 -3.25
CA ALA A 308 5.45 -7.50 -2.40
C ALA A 308 6.86 -7.88 -2.92
N ILE A 309 6.98 -8.13 -4.24
CA ILE A 309 8.27 -8.45 -4.89
C ILE A 309 9.20 -7.23 -4.86
N GLY A 310 8.67 -6.08 -5.28
CA GLY A 310 9.46 -4.86 -5.43
C GLY A 310 10.07 -4.37 -4.11
N THR A 311 9.32 -4.51 -3.01
CA THR A 311 9.74 -4.01 -1.69
C THR A 311 10.53 -5.02 -0.86
N GLU A 312 10.67 -6.26 -1.32
CA GLU A 312 11.29 -7.34 -0.55
C GLU A 312 12.71 -7.01 -0.08
N SER A 313 13.56 -6.42 -0.93
CA SER A 313 14.94 -6.10 -0.54
C SER A 313 15.02 -5.00 0.50
N ILE A 314 14.04 -4.10 0.55
CA ILE A 314 13.92 -3.08 1.60
C ILE A 314 13.49 -3.75 2.91
N ILE A 315 12.46 -4.61 2.87
CA ILE A 315 11.92 -5.30 4.04
C ILE A 315 12.92 -6.27 4.67
N ASN A 316 13.69 -6.99 3.84
CA ASN A 316 14.71 -7.92 4.33
C ASN A 316 16.07 -7.25 4.65
N GLY A 317 16.15 -5.91 4.56
CA GLY A 317 17.30 -5.14 4.97
C GLY A 317 18.50 -5.13 4.03
N LYS A 318 18.35 -5.63 2.78
CA LYS A 318 19.42 -5.62 1.76
C LYS A 318 19.61 -4.22 1.15
N ASP A 319 18.51 -3.53 0.87
CA ASP A 319 18.52 -2.18 0.34
C ASP A 319 17.94 -1.20 1.39
N THR A 320 18.45 0.03 1.43
CA THR A 320 17.94 1.13 2.25
C THR A 320 17.83 2.35 1.34
N PRO A 321 16.60 2.81 1.03
CA PRO A 321 16.41 3.97 0.18
C PRO A 321 17.02 5.25 0.75
N THR A 322 17.49 6.12 -0.12
CA THR A 322 18.03 7.44 0.26
C THR A 322 16.93 8.33 0.81
N ARG A 323 17.29 9.16 1.82
CA ARG A 323 16.36 10.10 2.48
C ARG A 323 15.84 11.13 1.49
N ILE A 324 14.54 11.50 1.65
CA ILE A 324 13.95 12.60 0.89
C ILE A 324 14.39 13.93 1.48
N GLN A 325 14.73 14.87 0.60
CA GLN A 325 14.98 16.26 0.95
C GLN A 325 13.90 17.12 0.30
N LEU A 326 13.17 17.87 1.11
CA LEU A 326 12.15 18.81 0.68
C LEU A 326 12.64 20.25 0.85
N THR A 327 12.20 21.13 -0.04
CA THR A 327 12.41 22.56 0.12
C THR A 327 11.51 23.14 1.21
N ASP A 328 11.85 24.30 1.77
CA ASP A 328 11.05 24.98 2.79
C ASP A 328 9.59 25.19 2.33
N ALA A 329 9.37 25.46 1.06
CA ALA A 329 8.05 25.63 0.49
C ALA A 329 7.23 24.34 0.52
N GLU A 330 7.85 23.20 0.24
CA GLU A 330 7.23 21.86 0.27
C GLU A 330 7.00 21.36 1.71
N MET A 331 7.79 21.81 2.65
CA MET A 331 7.63 21.58 4.09
C MET A 331 6.46 22.36 4.70
N GLY A 332 5.74 23.17 3.91
CA GLY A 332 4.64 24.00 4.37
C GLY A 332 5.07 25.32 5.01
N GLY A 333 6.31 25.74 4.78
CA GLY A 333 6.80 27.06 5.18
C GLY A 333 6.00 28.17 4.53
N ARG A 334 5.21 28.92 5.32
CA ARG A 334 4.61 30.18 4.83
C ARG A 334 5.74 31.11 4.41
N LYS A 335 5.83 31.47 3.12
CA LYS A 335 6.67 32.58 2.69
C LYS A 335 6.37 33.76 3.62
N LYS A 336 7.31 34.12 4.51
CA LYS A 336 7.24 35.42 5.20
C LYS A 336 7.14 36.45 4.10
N LYS A 337 5.96 37.07 3.93
CA LYS A 337 5.85 38.25 3.05
C LYS A 337 6.87 39.24 3.58
N LYS A 338 7.94 39.46 2.86
CA LYS A 338 8.82 40.61 3.11
C LYS A 338 7.93 41.84 2.94
N LYS A 339 7.70 42.55 4.06
CA LYS A 339 7.11 43.90 4.04
C LYS A 339 8.12 44.87 3.42
#